data_88f2954b9503e1b26161ccc8bf411f26
#
_entry.id   88f2954b9503e1b26161ccc8bf411f26
#
_cell.length_a   1.000
_cell.length_b   1.000
_cell.length_c   1.000
_cell.angle_alpha   90.00
_cell.angle_beta   90.00
_cell.angle_gamma   90.00
#
_symmetry.space_group_name_H-M   'P 1'
#
loop_
_entity.id
_entity.type
_entity.pdbx_description
1 polymer ?
#
loop_
_entity_poly.entity_id
_entity_poly.type
_entity_poly.pdbx_seq_one_letter_code
_entity_poly.pdbx_strand_id
1 'polypeptide(L)'
;DQTLTRAGGVSTRSGIPSTDEVLSILGAYHFERVFPVDPKTEARTREAGMHLWYIVRFDKNTDLKEAARQLRKLGEISKIQSNPPIQRAYDPKKKPLYLSANDLQYVTRTDEGLAFNDPGLKHQWHYQNKGSYAFVKEGRAEAIAGSDVNCVEAWKSCKGDPSIIVAVLDEGVMWSHPDLKANMWTNESEEIGSTEDKDGNGYKGDRYGYNFVKNTGVISWTSAEDTGHGTHVAGTIAAVNGNGTGVSGIAGGDGTENSGVKIMTCQLFDGQYGATLAAEAKAIKYAADNGAVILQCSWGYNSPDANEALGY
;
A
#
# COMPACT_ATOMS: atom_id res chain seq x y z
N ASP A 1 4.31 28.41 -9.41
CA ASP A 1 5.29 27.39 -9.81
C ASP A 1 6.78 27.79 -9.73
N GLN A 2 7.10 29.06 -9.49
CA GLN A 2 8.50 29.49 -9.42
C GLN A 2 9.13 29.39 -8.01
N THR A 3 8.37 29.04 -7.00
CA THR A 3 8.80 29.12 -5.60
C THR A 3 9.23 27.81 -4.98
N LEU A 4 9.03 26.69 -5.64
CA LEU A 4 9.26 25.35 -5.08
C LEU A 4 10.63 24.74 -5.37
N THR A 5 11.52 25.47 -6.04
CA THR A 5 12.83 25.00 -6.47
C THR A 5 14.01 25.52 -5.66
N ARG A 6 13.89 25.74 -4.37
CA ARG A 6 15.08 25.86 -3.52
C ARG A 6 15.40 24.50 -2.89
N ALA A 7 16.51 23.97 -3.34
CA ALA A 7 17.09 22.73 -2.84
C ALA A 7 17.00 22.62 -1.31
N GLY A 8 16.28 21.64 -0.81
CA GLY A 8 16.35 21.16 0.57
C GLY A 8 15.72 22.04 1.66
N GLY A 9 15.05 23.13 1.33
CA GLY A 9 14.40 24.02 2.30
C GLY A 9 12.88 23.85 2.32
N VAL A 10 12.31 23.66 3.50
CA VAL A 10 10.85 23.74 3.73
C VAL A 10 10.39 25.16 3.35
N SER A 11 9.52 25.27 2.33
CA SER A 11 8.91 26.54 1.99
C SER A 11 7.74 26.83 2.91
N THR A 12 7.63 28.06 3.39
CA THR A 12 6.44 28.57 4.10
C THR A 12 5.57 29.44 3.19
N ARG A 13 5.93 29.55 1.91
CA ARG A 13 5.32 30.49 0.96
C ARG A 13 4.81 29.79 -0.28
N SER A 14 3.62 30.19 -0.71
CA SER A 14 3.00 29.78 -1.96
C SER A 14 3.57 30.50 -3.18
N GLY A 15 4.16 31.67 -2.97
CA GLY A 15 4.57 32.61 -4.03
C GLY A 15 3.45 33.53 -4.53
N ILE A 16 2.28 33.44 -3.91
CA ILE A 16 1.13 34.32 -4.15
C ILE A 16 1.02 35.23 -2.95
N PRO A 17 1.27 36.57 -3.11
CA PRO A 17 1.39 37.51 -1.97
C PRO A 17 0.19 37.48 -1.02
N SER A 18 -1.05 37.46 -1.55
CA SER A 18 -2.28 37.41 -0.75
C SER A 18 -2.38 36.15 0.09
N THR A 19 -2.05 35.00 -0.49
CA THR A 19 -2.01 33.71 0.20
C THR A 19 -0.89 33.69 1.24
N ASP A 20 0.29 34.18 0.90
CA ASP A 20 1.45 34.19 1.80
C ASP A 20 1.23 35.07 3.03
N GLU A 21 0.53 36.21 2.87
CA GLU A 21 0.14 37.08 3.98
C GLU A 21 -0.79 36.33 4.95
N VAL A 22 -1.86 35.69 4.44
CA VAL A 22 -2.82 34.94 5.28
C VAL A 22 -2.14 33.75 5.95
N LEU A 23 -1.29 33.00 5.23
CA LEU A 23 -0.55 31.87 5.81
C LEU A 23 0.37 32.34 6.94
N SER A 24 1.04 33.47 6.79
CA SER A 24 1.90 34.05 7.83
C SER A 24 1.11 34.47 9.06
N ILE A 25 -0.04 35.12 8.89
CA ILE A 25 -0.92 35.56 10.00
C ILE A 25 -1.46 34.32 10.77
N LEU A 26 -1.75 33.27 10.07
CA LEU A 26 -2.27 32.03 10.65
C LEU A 26 -1.20 31.12 11.28
N GLY A 27 0.08 31.48 11.21
CA GLY A 27 1.17 30.69 11.77
C GLY A 27 1.48 29.42 10.97
N ALA A 28 1.33 29.48 9.65
CA ALA A 28 1.77 28.37 8.78
C ALA A 28 3.30 28.26 8.80
N TYR A 29 3.82 27.06 9.11
CA TYR A 29 5.26 26.82 9.17
C TYR A 29 5.76 25.87 8.07
N HIS A 30 4.86 25.26 7.30
CA HIS A 30 5.21 24.33 6.23
C HIS A 30 4.20 24.43 5.09
N PHE A 31 4.71 24.52 3.88
CA PHE A 31 3.94 24.54 2.65
C PHE A 31 4.65 23.70 1.62
N GLU A 32 4.05 22.61 1.18
CA GLU A 32 4.64 21.68 0.21
C GLU A 32 3.60 21.18 -0.78
N ARG A 33 4.03 20.89 -1.99
CA ARG A 33 3.22 20.22 -3.00
C ARG A 33 2.90 18.78 -2.56
N VAL A 34 1.64 18.35 -2.70
CA VAL A 34 1.24 16.96 -2.35
C VAL A 34 1.99 15.96 -3.20
N PHE A 35 1.99 16.15 -4.51
CA PHE A 35 2.63 15.22 -5.44
C PHE A 35 4.00 15.76 -5.85
N PRO A 36 5.10 15.05 -5.61
CA PRO A 36 6.43 15.43 -6.08
C PRO A 36 6.47 15.65 -7.58
N VAL A 37 7.44 16.43 -8.04
CA VAL A 37 7.70 16.58 -9.47
C VAL A 37 8.45 15.34 -9.94
N ASP A 38 7.86 14.62 -10.88
CA ASP A 38 8.47 13.53 -11.60
C ASP A 38 8.51 13.92 -13.08
N PRO A 39 9.70 14.14 -13.67
CA PRO A 39 9.81 14.57 -15.07
C PRO A 39 9.11 13.64 -16.07
N LYS A 40 9.01 12.35 -15.77
CA LYS A 40 8.38 11.35 -16.65
C LYS A 40 6.85 11.50 -16.69
N THR A 41 6.24 11.95 -15.59
CA THR A 41 4.78 11.99 -15.42
C THR A 41 4.21 13.38 -15.15
N GLU A 42 5.07 14.41 -15.05
CA GLU A 42 4.65 15.78 -14.70
C GLU A 42 3.61 16.37 -15.68
N ALA A 43 3.73 16.08 -16.97
CA ALA A 43 2.76 16.54 -17.95
C ALA A 43 1.34 16.02 -17.63
N ARG A 44 1.20 14.73 -17.37
CA ARG A 44 -0.06 14.09 -16.97
C ARG A 44 -0.55 14.61 -15.61
N THR A 45 0.37 14.81 -14.66
CA THR A 45 0.07 15.39 -13.34
C THR A 45 -0.51 16.80 -13.46
N ARG A 46 -0.01 17.59 -14.40
CA ARG A 46 -0.52 18.95 -14.67
C ARG A 46 -1.86 18.93 -15.40
N GLU A 47 -2.02 18.09 -16.39
CA GLU A 47 -3.28 17.91 -17.11
C GLU A 47 -4.43 17.52 -16.16
N ALA A 48 -4.16 16.64 -15.19
CA ALA A 48 -5.11 16.24 -14.16
C ALA A 48 -5.30 17.29 -13.04
N GLY A 49 -4.59 18.42 -13.07
CA GLY A 49 -4.67 19.43 -12.01
C GLY A 49 -4.03 19.04 -10.67
N MET A 50 -3.41 17.86 -10.59
CA MET A 50 -2.83 17.34 -9.34
C MET A 50 -1.67 18.20 -8.82
N HIS A 51 -0.97 18.90 -9.70
CA HIS A 51 0.10 19.83 -9.34
C HIS A 51 -0.35 21.02 -8.50
N LEU A 52 -1.66 21.27 -8.39
CA LEU A 52 -2.25 22.39 -7.64
C LEU A 52 -2.56 22.02 -6.17
N TRP A 53 -2.32 20.78 -5.77
CA TRP A 53 -2.58 20.35 -4.40
C TRP A 53 -1.37 20.54 -3.51
N TYR A 54 -1.60 21.16 -2.33
CA TYR A 54 -0.56 21.50 -1.36
C TYR A 54 -0.97 21.07 0.04
N ILE A 55 0.01 20.64 0.83
CA ILE A 55 -0.12 20.43 2.27
C ILE A 55 0.34 21.69 2.97
N VAL A 56 -0.50 22.21 3.87
CA VAL A 56 -0.15 23.31 4.75
C VAL A 56 -0.20 22.81 6.20
N ARG A 57 0.87 23.06 6.95
CA ARG A 57 0.94 22.75 8.37
C ARG A 57 0.97 24.03 9.19
N PHE A 58 0.21 24.05 10.25
CA PHE A 58 0.07 25.16 11.18
C PHE A 58 0.58 24.78 12.55
N ASP A 59 0.89 25.77 13.38
CA ASP A 59 1.19 25.56 14.79
C ASP A 59 0.04 24.81 15.49
N LYS A 60 0.40 23.97 16.48
CA LYS A 60 -0.54 23.10 17.19
C LYS A 60 -1.70 23.83 17.86
N ASN A 61 -1.56 25.13 18.11
CA ASN A 61 -2.60 25.97 18.75
C ASN A 61 -3.47 26.71 17.72
N THR A 62 -3.22 26.56 16.43
CA THR A 62 -4.01 27.24 15.38
C THR A 62 -5.38 26.58 15.28
N ASP A 63 -6.43 27.39 15.31
CA ASP A 63 -7.79 26.92 15.00
C ASP A 63 -7.89 26.64 13.50
N LEU A 64 -7.87 25.35 13.14
CA LEU A 64 -7.91 24.91 11.75
C LEU A 64 -9.24 25.25 11.06
N LYS A 65 -10.36 25.36 11.78
CA LYS A 65 -11.65 25.77 11.20
C LYS A 65 -11.60 27.24 10.81
N GLU A 66 -11.04 28.08 11.68
CA GLU A 66 -10.84 29.49 11.38
C GLU A 66 -9.81 29.69 10.27
N ALA A 67 -8.70 28.96 10.28
CA ALA A 67 -7.70 28.98 9.20
C ALA A 67 -8.35 28.63 7.85
N ALA A 68 -9.14 27.56 7.78
CA ALA A 68 -9.87 27.18 6.59
C ALA A 68 -10.86 28.28 6.15
N ARG A 69 -11.55 28.93 7.09
CA ARG A 69 -12.47 30.02 6.81
C ARG A 69 -11.78 31.25 6.20
N GLN A 70 -10.60 31.60 6.71
CA GLN A 70 -9.81 32.71 6.18
C GLN A 70 -9.27 32.39 4.77
N LEU A 71 -8.68 31.23 4.60
CA LEU A 71 -8.14 30.80 3.31
C LEU A 71 -9.23 30.70 2.22
N ARG A 72 -10.46 30.26 2.55
CA ARG A 72 -11.59 30.21 1.59
C ARG A 72 -12.01 31.57 1.04
N LYS A 73 -11.59 32.69 1.65
CA LYS A 73 -11.88 34.03 1.14
C LYS A 73 -10.96 34.45 0.00
N LEU A 74 -9.87 33.71 -0.21
CA LEU A 74 -8.91 33.97 -1.25
C LEU A 74 -9.39 33.39 -2.58
N GLY A 75 -9.47 34.23 -3.60
CA GLY A 75 -9.99 33.83 -4.92
C GLY A 75 -9.12 32.81 -5.65
N GLU A 76 -7.86 32.69 -5.27
CA GLU A 76 -6.89 31.74 -5.81
C GLU A 76 -7.00 30.34 -5.16
N ILE A 77 -7.77 30.16 -4.09
CA ILE A 77 -7.97 28.88 -3.41
C ILE A 77 -9.34 28.32 -3.76
N SER A 78 -9.37 27.26 -4.54
CA SER A 78 -10.61 26.63 -4.99
C SER A 78 -11.16 25.58 -4.00
N LYS A 79 -10.27 24.87 -3.28
CA LYS A 79 -10.67 23.80 -2.36
C LYS A 79 -9.78 23.74 -1.14
N ILE A 80 -10.36 23.44 0.01
CA ILE A 80 -9.66 23.20 1.27
C ILE A 80 -10.24 21.95 1.89
N GLN A 81 -9.37 21.05 2.31
CA GLN A 81 -9.73 19.78 2.89
C GLN A 81 -8.87 19.48 4.12
N SER A 82 -9.44 18.81 5.12
CA SER A 82 -8.68 18.24 6.22
C SER A 82 -7.80 17.08 5.73
N ASN A 83 -6.71 16.83 6.45
CA ASN A 83 -5.78 15.74 6.14
C ASN A 83 -5.70 14.74 7.31
N PRO A 84 -6.79 14.02 7.64
CA PRO A 84 -6.81 13.06 8.73
C PRO A 84 -5.98 11.82 8.39
N PRO A 85 -5.57 11.04 9.40
CA PRO A 85 -5.00 9.73 9.18
C PRO A 85 -6.05 8.74 8.66
N ILE A 86 -5.61 7.83 7.79
CA ILE A 86 -6.37 6.65 7.40
C ILE A 86 -6.31 5.60 8.50
N GLN A 87 -7.20 4.62 8.44
CA GLN A 87 -7.29 3.55 9.44
C GLN A 87 -7.26 2.18 8.80
N ARG A 88 -6.64 1.23 9.49
CA ARG A 88 -6.67 -0.18 9.10
C ARG A 88 -8.10 -0.68 9.04
N ALA A 89 -8.44 -1.49 8.04
CA ALA A 89 -9.73 -2.17 7.95
C ALA A 89 -9.83 -3.39 8.88
N TYR A 90 -8.79 -3.69 9.62
CA TYR A 90 -8.70 -4.78 10.59
C TYR A 90 -8.25 -4.25 11.95
N ASP A 91 -8.55 -4.99 13.02
CA ASP A 91 -8.14 -4.65 14.38
C ASP A 91 -6.71 -5.17 14.65
N PRO A 92 -5.68 -4.30 14.73
CA PRO A 92 -4.30 -4.72 14.95
C PRO A 92 -4.08 -5.37 16.32
N LYS A 93 -5.02 -5.23 17.26
CA LYS A 93 -4.97 -5.88 18.58
C LYS A 93 -5.48 -7.32 18.54
N LYS A 94 -6.25 -7.68 17.53
CA LYS A 94 -6.69 -9.05 17.31
C LYS A 94 -5.56 -9.83 16.64
N LYS A 95 -4.77 -10.50 17.44
CA LYS A 95 -3.73 -11.40 16.92
C LYS A 95 -4.38 -12.51 16.07
N PRO A 96 -3.74 -12.91 14.96
CA PRO A 96 -4.17 -14.07 14.19
C PRO A 96 -4.31 -15.28 15.10
N LEU A 97 -5.35 -16.08 14.89
CA LEU A 97 -5.45 -17.39 15.53
C LEU A 97 -4.45 -18.31 14.84
N TYR A 98 -3.39 -18.66 15.54
CA TYR A 98 -2.47 -19.69 15.08
C TYR A 98 -3.12 -21.04 15.33
N LEU A 99 -3.27 -21.83 14.26
CA LEU A 99 -3.66 -23.24 14.40
C LEU A 99 -2.47 -24.00 14.98
N SER A 100 -2.75 -24.84 15.98
CA SER A 100 -1.72 -25.78 16.47
C SER A 100 -1.43 -26.85 15.41
N ALA A 101 -0.32 -27.55 15.53
CA ALA A 101 -0.02 -28.70 14.67
C ALA A 101 -1.14 -29.77 14.69
N ASN A 102 -1.82 -29.91 15.84
CA ASN A 102 -2.97 -30.79 15.96
C ASN A 102 -4.20 -30.26 15.22
N ASP A 103 -4.40 -28.93 15.20
CA ASP A 103 -5.51 -28.34 14.44
C ASP A 103 -5.25 -28.41 12.92
N LEU A 104 -4.00 -28.26 12.49
CA LEU A 104 -3.61 -28.34 11.08
C LEU A 104 -3.95 -29.68 10.44
N GLN A 105 -3.88 -30.80 11.18
CA GLN A 105 -4.25 -32.14 10.65
C GLN A 105 -5.73 -32.21 10.22
N TYR A 106 -6.61 -31.42 10.82
CA TYR A 106 -8.04 -31.39 10.48
C TYR A 106 -8.37 -30.48 9.30
N VAL A 107 -7.47 -29.51 8.98
CA VAL A 107 -7.62 -28.62 7.83
C VAL A 107 -6.70 -29.00 6.67
N THR A 108 -5.99 -30.10 6.77
CA THR A 108 -5.07 -30.57 5.73
C THR A 108 -5.82 -31.45 4.74
N ARG A 109 -5.77 -31.11 3.46
CA ARG A 109 -6.18 -32.03 2.41
C ARG A 109 -5.05 -33.01 2.07
N THR A 110 -5.38 -34.11 1.40
CA THR A 110 -4.37 -35.05 0.86
C THR A 110 -3.52 -34.32 -0.20
N ASP A 111 -2.26 -34.73 -0.36
CA ASP A 111 -1.33 -34.15 -1.34
C ASP A 111 -1.67 -34.53 -2.79
N GLU A 112 -2.66 -35.46 -3.00
CA GLU A 112 -3.09 -35.88 -4.32
C GLU A 112 -3.78 -34.73 -5.09
N GLY A 113 -3.27 -34.46 -6.30
CA GLY A 113 -3.85 -33.48 -7.21
C GLY A 113 -3.61 -32.02 -6.81
N LEU A 114 -2.60 -31.73 -6.01
CA LEU A 114 -2.14 -30.36 -5.76
C LEU A 114 -1.54 -29.79 -7.06
N ALA A 115 -1.86 -28.51 -7.32
CA ALA A 115 -1.36 -27.83 -8.52
C ALA A 115 0.15 -27.55 -8.47
N PHE A 116 0.70 -27.41 -7.26
CA PHE A 116 2.09 -27.09 -6.99
C PHE A 116 2.62 -27.89 -5.80
N ASN A 117 3.95 -27.91 -5.63
CA ASN A 117 4.64 -28.66 -4.57
C ASN A 117 4.85 -27.86 -3.28
N ASP A 118 4.22 -26.69 -3.15
CA ASP A 118 4.35 -25.83 -1.97
C ASP A 118 3.73 -26.49 -0.75
N PRO A 119 4.48 -26.68 0.35
CA PRO A 119 4.03 -27.53 1.48
C PRO A 119 2.79 -26.96 2.19
N GLY A 120 2.56 -25.67 2.14
CA GLY A 120 1.41 -25.00 2.73
C GLY A 120 0.15 -25.02 1.86
N LEU A 121 0.26 -25.34 0.56
CA LEU A 121 -0.89 -25.33 -0.35
C LEU A 121 -2.03 -26.24 0.12
N LYS A 122 -1.71 -27.36 0.71
CA LYS A 122 -2.69 -28.27 1.29
C LYS A 122 -3.54 -27.70 2.42
N HIS A 123 -3.10 -26.61 3.02
CA HIS A 123 -3.83 -25.89 4.06
C HIS A 123 -4.64 -24.71 3.53
N GLN A 124 -4.46 -24.33 2.27
CA GLN A 124 -5.14 -23.21 1.63
C GLN A 124 -6.52 -23.65 1.08
N TRP A 125 -7.44 -23.96 1.98
CA TRP A 125 -8.78 -24.46 1.66
C TRP A 125 -9.59 -23.52 0.78
N HIS A 126 -9.34 -22.24 0.88
CA HIS A 126 -10.02 -21.20 0.11
C HIS A 126 -9.72 -21.26 -1.40
N TYR A 127 -8.68 -21.98 -1.82
CA TYR A 127 -8.38 -22.21 -3.23
C TYR A 127 -9.18 -23.37 -3.82
N GLN A 128 -9.46 -24.39 -3.01
CA GLN A 128 -10.33 -25.51 -3.36
C GLN A 128 -10.85 -26.18 -2.09
N ASN A 129 -12.13 -26.10 -1.83
CA ASN A 129 -12.80 -26.70 -0.70
C ASN A 129 -13.58 -27.95 -1.14
N LYS A 130 -13.11 -29.13 -0.77
CA LYS A 130 -13.77 -30.42 -1.04
C LYS A 130 -14.75 -30.86 0.07
N GLY A 131 -15.01 -29.99 1.05
CA GLY A 131 -15.87 -30.32 2.21
C GLY A 131 -15.18 -31.20 3.26
N SER A 132 -13.89 -31.52 3.09
CA SER A 132 -13.11 -32.35 3.99
C SER A 132 -12.40 -31.62 5.11
N TYR A 133 -12.56 -30.30 5.18
CA TYR A 133 -11.96 -29.49 6.22
C TYR A 133 -12.87 -29.42 7.42
N ALA A 134 -12.47 -30.06 8.50
CA ALA A 134 -13.15 -29.92 9.77
C ALA A 134 -12.71 -28.62 10.45
N PHE A 135 -13.33 -27.49 10.13
CA PHE A 135 -13.19 -26.26 10.91
C PHE A 135 -13.87 -26.36 12.27
N VAL A 136 -13.89 -27.53 12.85
CA VAL A 136 -14.68 -27.84 14.03
C VAL A 136 -13.90 -27.42 15.28
N LYS A 137 -14.11 -26.20 15.73
CA LYS A 137 -14.33 -25.96 17.17
C LYS A 137 -15.83 -25.99 17.37
N GLU A 138 -16.25 -26.72 18.43
CA GLU A 138 -17.65 -26.92 18.86
C GLU A 138 -18.63 -25.83 18.39
N GLY A 139 -19.66 -26.25 17.63
CA GLY A 139 -20.76 -25.38 17.20
C GLY A 139 -20.56 -24.59 15.92
N ARG A 140 -19.52 -24.82 15.13
CA ARG A 140 -19.37 -24.23 13.78
C ARG A 140 -19.89 -25.18 12.70
N ALA A 141 -20.48 -24.56 11.64
CA ALA A 141 -20.97 -25.30 10.50
C ALA A 141 -19.85 -26.12 9.83
N GLU A 142 -20.24 -27.28 9.28
CA GLU A 142 -19.36 -28.12 8.48
C GLU A 142 -18.86 -27.36 7.25
N ALA A 143 -17.65 -27.69 6.76
CA ALA A 143 -17.15 -27.16 5.52
C ALA A 143 -18.04 -27.63 4.36
N ILE A 144 -18.54 -26.69 3.56
CA ILE A 144 -19.40 -26.97 2.41
C ILE A 144 -18.52 -27.07 1.17
N ALA A 145 -18.52 -28.24 0.51
CA ALA A 145 -17.78 -28.43 -0.73
C ALA A 145 -18.15 -27.36 -1.78
N GLY A 146 -17.15 -26.77 -2.44
CA GLY A 146 -17.32 -25.70 -3.42
C GLY A 146 -17.49 -24.30 -2.84
N SER A 147 -17.49 -24.14 -1.51
CA SER A 147 -17.41 -22.82 -0.88
C SER A 147 -15.96 -22.34 -0.86
N ASP A 148 -15.44 -21.94 -2.03
CA ASP A 148 -14.07 -21.49 -2.27
C ASP A 148 -14.01 -20.53 -3.47
N VAL A 149 -12.82 -20.04 -3.82
CA VAL A 149 -12.60 -19.14 -4.96
C VAL A 149 -12.28 -19.89 -6.26
N ASN A 150 -12.35 -21.22 -6.27
CA ASN A 150 -12.10 -22.10 -7.42
C ASN A 150 -10.75 -21.84 -8.14
N CYS A 151 -9.72 -21.58 -7.36
CA CYS A 151 -8.42 -21.16 -7.87
C CYS A 151 -7.76 -22.22 -8.76
N VAL A 152 -7.95 -23.50 -8.42
CA VAL A 152 -7.39 -24.64 -9.16
C VAL A 152 -7.89 -24.68 -10.61
N GLU A 153 -9.14 -24.34 -10.86
CA GLU A 153 -9.67 -24.24 -12.22
C GLU A 153 -9.11 -22.99 -12.92
N ALA A 154 -9.02 -21.86 -12.22
CA ALA A 154 -8.43 -20.63 -12.77
C ALA A 154 -6.98 -20.84 -13.21
N TRP A 155 -6.19 -21.60 -12.47
CA TRP A 155 -4.80 -21.91 -12.77
C TRP A 155 -4.59 -22.74 -14.05
N LYS A 156 -5.62 -23.37 -14.58
CA LYS A 156 -5.57 -24.02 -15.90
C LYS A 156 -5.45 -22.99 -17.02
N SER A 157 -5.91 -21.77 -16.81
CA SER A 157 -5.92 -20.70 -17.78
C SER A 157 -4.83 -19.66 -17.53
N CYS A 158 -4.63 -19.25 -16.29
CA CYS A 158 -3.64 -18.23 -15.92
C CYS A 158 -3.16 -18.45 -14.48
N LYS A 159 -1.86 -18.23 -14.25
CA LYS A 159 -1.21 -18.37 -12.95
C LYS A 159 -0.46 -17.12 -12.52
N GLY A 160 -0.56 -16.06 -13.29
CA GLY A 160 0.16 -14.80 -13.14
C GLY A 160 0.87 -14.39 -14.43
N ASP A 161 1.35 -13.16 -14.45
CA ASP A 161 2.14 -12.59 -15.54
C ASP A 161 3.09 -11.54 -14.90
N PRO A 162 4.41 -11.63 -15.13
CA PRO A 162 5.39 -10.73 -14.52
C PRO A 162 5.30 -9.29 -15.02
N SER A 163 4.56 -9.03 -16.10
CA SER A 163 4.28 -7.67 -16.58
C SER A 163 3.21 -6.97 -15.74
N ILE A 164 2.46 -7.71 -14.94
CA ILE A 164 1.42 -7.18 -14.06
C ILE A 164 2.01 -6.83 -12.71
N ILE A 165 1.93 -5.55 -12.34
CA ILE A 165 2.37 -5.04 -11.05
C ILE A 165 1.13 -4.80 -10.18
N VAL A 166 1.14 -5.42 -8.99
CA VAL A 166 0.12 -5.21 -7.95
C VAL A 166 0.76 -4.41 -6.83
N ALA A 167 0.29 -3.19 -6.61
CA ALA A 167 0.73 -2.40 -5.47
C ALA A 167 -0.08 -2.78 -4.22
N VAL A 168 0.63 -3.14 -3.16
CA VAL A 168 0.05 -3.45 -1.84
C VAL A 168 0.17 -2.20 -0.97
N LEU A 169 -0.97 -1.52 -0.80
CA LEU A 169 -1.10 -0.32 0.02
C LEU A 169 -1.56 -0.73 1.43
N ASP A 170 -0.59 -1.06 2.31
CA ASP A 170 -0.87 -1.75 3.57
C ASP A 170 0.22 -1.45 4.62
N GLU A 171 0.41 -2.35 5.60
CA GLU A 171 1.65 -2.45 6.37
C GLU A 171 2.82 -2.81 5.42
N GLY A 172 4.04 -2.64 5.90
CA GLY A 172 5.22 -3.01 5.12
C GLY A 172 5.23 -4.49 4.75
N VAL A 173 5.56 -4.78 3.50
CA VAL A 173 5.78 -6.14 3.02
C VAL A 173 7.22 -6.56 3.28
N MET A 174 7.42 -7.74 3.87
CA MET A 174 8.75 -8.34 4.02
C MET A 174 9.28 -8.77 2.64
N TRP A 175 9.85 -7.83 1.90
CA TRP A 175 10.37 -8.04 0.54
C TRP A 175 11.44 -9.13 0.45
N SER A 176 12.15 -9.42 1.55
CA SER A 176 13.16 -10.47 1.64
C SER A 176 12.59 -11.85 2.01
N HIS A 177 11.26 -11.97 2.19
CA HIS A 177 10.62 -13.23 2.52
C HIS A 177 10.96 -14.30 1.47
N PRO A 178 11.43 -15.51 1.86
CA PRO A 178 11.88 -16.52 0.91
C PRO A 178 10.82 -16.90 -0.12
N ASP A 179 9.56 -16.82 0.24
CA ASP A 179 8.41 -17.16 -0.60
C ASP A 179 7.81 -15.96 -1.38
N LEU A 180 8.42 -14.78 -1.28
CA LEU A 180 7.95 -13.56 -1.97
C LEU A 180 9.02 -12.90 -2.85
N LYS A 181 10.29 -12.97 -2.43
CA LYS A 181 11.38 -12.17 -2.98
C LYS A 181 11.51 -12.20 -4.51
N ALA A 182 11.21 -13.35 -5.15
CA ALA A 182 11.30 -13.49 -6.61
C ALA A 182 10.15 -12.79 -7.34
N ASN A 183 9.03 -12.57 -6.66
CA ASN A 183 7.86 -11.88 -7.18
C ASN A 183 7.76 -10.41 -6.70
N MET A 184 8.81 -9.87 -6.07
CA MET A 184 8.84 -8.45 -5.73
C MET A 184 9.13 -7.60 -6.98
N TRP A 185 8.41 -6.49 -7.08
CA TRP A 185 8.77 -5.39 -7.99
C TRP A 185 10.04 -4.70 -7.48
N THR A 186 10.85 -4.24 -8.40
CA THR A 186 12.10 -3.53 -8.06
C THR A 186 12.30 -2.29 -8.94
N ASN A 187 12.62 -1.16 -8.31
CA ASN A 187 13.18 -0.01 -8.98
C ASN A 187 14.69 -0.22 -9.12
N GLU A 188 15.13 -0.62 -10.32
CA GLU A 188 16.54 -0.96 -10.56
C GLU A 188 17.49 0.25 -10.46
N SER A 189 16.97 1.47 -10.56
CA SER A 189 17.75 2.70 -10.43
C SER A 189 18.12 3.03 -8.99
N GLU A 190 17.39 2.48 -8.03
CA GLU A 190 17.45 2.86 -6.62
C GLU A 190 18.12 1.80 -5.74
N GLU A 191 18.65 2.23 -4.60
CA GLU A 191 19.22 1.39 -3.54
C GLU A 191 18.51 1.63 -2.23
N ILE A 192 18.20 0.57 -1.48
CA ILE A 192 17.51 0.68 -0.18
C ILE A 192 18.28 1.61 0.75
N GLY A 193 17.57 2.57 1.35
CA GLY A 193 18.15 3.51 2.32
C GLY A 193 19.04 4.59 1.70
N SER A 194 19.11 4.68 0.37
CA SER A 194 19.75 5.81 -0.31
C SER A 194 19.12 7.13 0.11
N THR A 195 19.95 8.15 0.27
CA THR A 195 19.51 9.53 0.46
C THR A 195 19.41 10.30 -0.86
N GLU A 196 19.78 9.66 -1.96
CA GLU A 196 19.69 10.18 -3.32
C GLU A 196 18.45 9.61 -4.00
N ASP A 197 17.83 10.42 -4.83
CA ASP A 197 16.74 10.08 -5.74
C ASP A 197 17.39 9.99 -7.13
N LYS A 198 17.79 8.78 -7.53
CA LYS A 198 18.60 8.57 -8.73
C LYS A 198 17.79 8.63 -10.01
N ASP A 199 16.52 8.30 -9.97
CA ASP A 199 15.64 8.36 -11.14
C ASP A 199 14.80 9.64 -11.22
N GLY A 200 14.87 10.49 -10.18
CA GLY A 200 14.24 11.81 -10.14
C GLY A 200 12.73 11.78 -9.97
N ASN A 201 12.17 10.67 -9.45
CA ASN A 201 10.72 10.50 -9.27
C ASN A 201 10.18 11.20 -8.01
N GLY A 202 11.07 11.71 -7.14
CA GLY A 202 10.73 12.37 -5.87
C GLY A 202 10.73 11.43 -4.67
N TYR A 203 11.12 10.14 -4.82
CA TYR A 203 11.11 9.12 -3.78
C TYR A 203 12.47 8.43 -3.65
N LYS A 204 13.24 8.83 -2.66
CA LYS A 204 14.61 8.37 -2.44
C LYS A 204 14.68 6.93 -1.95
N GLY A 205 15.51 6.12 -2.58
CA GLY A 205 15.82 4.78 -2.14
C GLY A 205 14.67 3.78 -2.23
N ASP A 206 13.73 4.00 -3.13
CA ASP A 206 12.47 3.25 -3.28
C ASP A 206 12.61 1.92 -4.04
N ARG A 207 13.70 1.18 -3.76
CA ARG A 207 14.05 -0.10 -4.41
C ARG A 207 12.91 -1.11 -4.51
N TYR A 208 12.13 -1.31 -3.43
CA TYR A 208 11.00 -2.24 -3.37
C TYR A 208 9.65 -1.54 -3.15
N GLY A 209 9.61 -0.21 -3.37
CA GLY A 209 8.51 0.65 -3.06
C GLY A 209 8.85 1.65 -1.96
N TYR A 210 7.85 2.25 -1.33
CA TYR A 210 8.08 3.40 -0.45
C TYR A 210 7.24 3.34 0.83
N ASN A 211 7.82 3.80 1.95
CA ASN A 211 7.14 3.99 3.24
C ASN A 211 6.62 5.44 3.31
N PHE A 212 5.33 5.62 3.09
CA PHE A 212 4.65 6.92 3.07
C PHE A 212 4.35 7.46 4.47
N VAL A 213 4.52 6.66 5.52
CA VAL A 213 4.41 7.11 6.91
C VAL A 213 5.67 7.87 7.32
N LYS A 214 6.83 7.31 7.01
CA LYS A 214 8.16 7.86 7.37
C LYS A 214 8.84 8.63 6.24
N ASN A 215 8.27 8.66 5.04
CA ASN A 215 8.85 9.26 3.83
C ASN A 215 10.26 8.74 3.53
N THR A 216 10.38 7.45 3.35
CA THR A 216 11.65 6.76 3.08
C THR A 216 11.45 5.51 2.22
N GLY A 217 12.47 5.15 1.42
CA GLY A 217 12.50 3.86 0.71
C GLY A 217 12.78 2.65 1.62
N VAL A 218 13.01 2.87 2.91
CA VAL A 218 13.16 1.77 3.89
C VAL A 218 11.79 1.27 4.32
N ILE A 219 11.42 0.08 3.85
CA ILE A 219 10.19 -0.59 4.25
C ILE A 219 10.40 -1.26 5.60
N SER A 220 9.46 -1.07 6.53
CA SER A 220 9.45 -1.64 7.87
C SER A 220 8.30 -2.65 8.00
N TRP A 221 8.58 -3.82 8.59
CA TRP A 221 7.57 -4.86 8.89
C TRP A 221 7.73 -5.43 10.30
N THR A 222 8.61 -4.83 11.10
CA THR A 222 8.96 -5.29 12.45
C THR A 222 8.76 -4.21 13.51
N SER A 223 8.08 -3.12 13.18
CA SER A 223 7.75 -2.10 14.16
C SER A 223 6.80 -2.67 15.24
N ALA A 224 6.88 -2.15 16.46
CA ALA A 224 5.94 -2.52 17.50
C ALA A 224 4.50 -2.30 16.98
N GLU A 225 3.63 -3.28 17.20
CA GLU A 225 2.24 -3.31 16.73
C GLU A 225 2.05 -3.63 15.23
N ASP A 226 3.09 -3.84 14.44
CA ASP A 226 2.93 -4.46 13.12
C ASP A 226 2.42 -5.89 13.29
N THR A 227 1.48 -6.27 12.45
CA THR A 227 0.82 -7.57 12.51
C THR A 227 1.33 -8.54 11.44
N GLY A 228 2.11 -8.03 10.47
CA GLY A 228 2.52 -8.77 9.27
C GLY A 228 1.42 -8.85 8.21
N HIS A 229 0.34 -8.06 8.37
CA HIS A 229 -0.82 -8.09 7.47
C HIS A 229 -0.41 -7.83 6.02
N GLY A 230 0.39 -6.79 5.73
CA GLY A 230 0.85 -6.49 4.37
C GLY A 230 1.65 -7.63 3.74
N THR A 231 2.50 -8.32 4.52
CA THR A 231 3.23 -9.51 4.05
C THR A 231 2.29 -10.67 3.75
N HIS A 232 1.28 -10.89 4.60
CA HIS A 232 0.27 -11.94 4.39
C HIS A 232 -0.59 -11.66 3.13
N VAL A 233 -1.01 -10.42 2.94
CA VAL A 233 -1.73 -9.97 1.74
C VAL A 233 -0.89 -10.21 0.48
N ALA A 234 0.37 -9.79 0.49
CA ALA A 234 1.31 -10.01 -0.61
C ALA A 234 1.47 -11.51 -0.91
N GLY A 235 1.55 -12.35 0.13
CA GLY A 235 1.63 -13.80 0.01
C GLY A 235 0.39 -14.41 -0.64
N THR A 236 -0.80 -13.96 -0.26
CA THR A 236 -2.06 -14.39 -0.88
C THR A 236 -2.09 -14.05 -2.37
N ILE A 237 -1.56 -12.89 -2.76
CA ILE A 237 -1.50 -12.47 -4.16
C ILE A 237 -0.44 -13.26 -4.93
N ALA A 238 0.80 -13.33 -4.42
CA ALA A 238 1.97 -13.67 -5.23
C ALA A 238 3.06 -14.46 -4.47
N ALA A 239 2.74 -15.23 -3.43
CA ALA A 239 3.70 -16.23 -2.96
C ALA A 239 4.12 -17.11 -4.15
N VAL A 240 5.42 -17.42 -4.24
CA VAL A 240 5.99 -18.05 -5.44
C VAL A 240 5.51 -19.49 -5.55
N ASN A 241 4.71 -19.78 -6.56
CA ASN A 241 4.15 -21.11 -6.77
C ASN A 241 5.23 -22.11 -7.21
N GLY A 242 5.14 -23.32 -6.69
CA GLY A 242 5.98 -24.43 -7.14
C GLY A 242 7.45 -24.36 -6.72
N ASN A 243 7.79 -23.50 -5.76
CA ASN A 243 9.17 -23.34 -5.27
C ASN A 243 9.51 -24.32 -4.12
N GLY A 244 8.56 -25.16 -3.67
CA GLY A 244 8.74 -26.09 -2.56
C GLY A 244 8.83 -25.41 -1.19
N THR A 245 8.41 -24.17 -1.08
CA THR A 245 8.51 -23.35 0.14
C THR A 245 7.15 -22.72 0.46
N GLY A 246 6.81 -22.61 1.74
CA GLY A 246 5.67 -21.83 2.22
C GLY A 246 4.32 -22.23 1.62
N VAL A 247 3.69 -21.27 0.94
CA VAL A 247 2.31 -21.37 0.41
C VAL A 247 2.28 -21.01 -1.07
N SER A 248 1.13 -21.21 -1.74
CA SER A 248 0.94 -20.75 -3.12
C SER A 248 0.19 -19.42 -3.13
N GLY A 249 0.59 -18.49 -4.01
CA GLY A 249 -0.15 -17.27 -4.32
C GLY A 249 -1.17 -17.48 -5.44
N ILE A 250 -2.26 -16.72 -5.45
CA ILE A 250 -3.27 -16.79 -6.51
C ILE A 250 -2.64 -16.53 -7.89
N ALA A 251 -1.73 -15.58 -7.96
CA ALA A 251 -0.99 -15.19 -9.16
C ALA A 251 0.53 -15.34 -8.99
N GLY A 252 0.96 -16.34 -8.21
CA GLY A 252 2.36 -16.59 -7.84
C GLY A 252 3.23 -17.19 -8.94
N GLY A 253 2.67 -17.45 -10.12
CA GLY A 253 3.36 -18.02 -11.28
C GLY A 253 3.02 -19.47 -11.53
N ASP A 254 3.66 -20.06 -12.54
CA ASP A 254 3.42 -21.42 -13.00
C ASP A 254 4.46 -22.44 -12.50
N GLY A 255 5.34 -22.02 -11.59
CA GLY A 255 6.44 -22.83 -11.07
C GLY A 255 7.76 -22.62 -11.82
N THR A 256 7.76 -21.83 -12.89
CA THR A 256 9.00 -21.41 -13.57
C THR A 256 9.47 -20.06 -13.02
N GLU A 257 10.76 -19.79 -13.22
CA GLU A 257 11.36 -18.53 -12.77
C GLU A 257 10.67 -17.32 -13.42
N ASN A 258 10.39 -16.30 -12.66
CA ASN A 258 9.82 -15.03 -13.10
C ASN A 258 8.48 -15.16 -13.87
N SER A 259 7.58 -16.02 -13.39
CA SER A 259 6.26 -16.24 -14.00
C SER A 259 5.08 -15.66 -13.23
N GLY A 260 5.30 -15.20 -11.98
CA GLY A 260 4.29 -14.56 -11.14
C GLY A 260 4.15 -13.06 -11.36
N VAL A 261 3.03 -12.49 -10.88
CA VAL A 261 2.86 -11.02 -10.83
C VAL A 261 3.89 -10.39 -9.91
N LYS A 262 4.13 -9.09 -10.06
CA LYS A 262 5.10 -8.35 -9.24
C LYS A 262 4.41 -7.54 -8.15
N ILE A 263 4.91 -7.65 -6.92
CA ILE A 263 4.41 -6.93 -5.75
C ILE A 263 5.23 -5.66 -5.53
N MET A 264 4.56 -4.52 -5.58
CA MET A 264 5.13 -3.22 -5.20
C MET A 264 4.64 -2.86 -3.79
N THR A 265 5.54 -2.49 -2.90
CA THR A 265 5.17 -2.11 -1.53
C THR A 265 4.87 -0.62 -1.45
N CYS A 266 3.67 -0.27 -1.03
CA CYS A 266 3.29 1.09 -0.69
C CYS A 266 2.89 1.13 0.79
N GLN A 267 3.86 1.34 1.69
CA GLN A 267 3.60 1.23 3.13
C GLN A 267 2.83 2.43 3.65
N LEU A 268 1.60 2.20 4.10
CA LEU A 268 0.69 3.18 4.67
C LEU A 268 0.50 3.04 6.19
N PHE A 269 0.97 1.95 6.78
CA PHE A 269 0.95 1.72 8.22
C PHE A 269 2.32 1.25 8.70
N ASP A 270 2.80 1.81 9.81
CA ASP A 270 4.10 1.50 10.42
C ASP A 270 3.94 1.51 11.94
N GLY A 271 3.84 0.34 12.56
CA GLY A 271 3.46 0.19 13.94
C GLY A 271 2.08 0.80 14.23
N GLN A 272 2.01 1.66 15.24
CA GLN A 272 0.77 2.36 15.59
C GLN A 272 0.40 3.53 14.63
N TYR A 273 1.28 3.91 13.73
CA TYR A 273 1.09 5.09 12.87
C TYR A 273 0.45 4.71 11.53
N GLY A 274 -0.55 5.49 11.12
CA GLY A 274 -1.15 5.44 9.79
C GLY A 274 -0.76 6.66 8.97
N ALA A 275 -0.69 6.49 7.65
CA ALA A 275 -0.52 7.58 6.72
C ALA A 275 -1.72 8.53 6.74
N THR A 276 -1.55 9.74 6.27
CA THR A 276 -2.64 10.71 6.08
C THR A 276 -3.26 10.56 4.70
N LEU A 277 -4.44 11.15 4.47
CA LEU A 277 -5.08 11.20 3.15
C LEU A 277 -4.14 11.68 2.03
N ALA A 278 -3.36 12.71 2.29
CA ALA A 278 -2.40 13.21 1.30
C ALA A 278 -1.27 12.21 1.03
N ALA A 279 -0.81 11.48 2.05
CA ALA A 279 0.21 10.44 1.89
C ALA A 279 -0.34 9.22 1.15
N GLU A 280 -1.60 8.86 1.40
CA GLU A 280 -2.33 7.85 0.63
C GLU A 280 -2.46 8.24 -0.85
N ALA A 281 -2.89 9.47 -1.14
CA ALA A 281 -2.97 9.95 -2.52
C ALA A 281 -1.61 9.93 -3.22
N LYS A 282 -0.52 10.29 -2.51
CA LYS A 282 0.85 10.12 -2.98
C LYS A 282 1.16 8.66 -3.33
N ALA A 283 0.77 7.72 -2.47
CA ALA A 283 1.03 6.29 -2.68
C ALA A 283 0.29 5.74 -3.90
N ILE A 284 -0.97 6.13 -4.10
CA ILE A 284 -1.77 5.75 -5.27
C ILE A 284 -1.12 6.27 -6.55
N LYS A 285 -0.75 7.57 -6.58
CA LYS A 285 -0.06 8.15 -7.74
C LYS A 285 1.30 7.49 -7.98
N TYR A 286 2.10 7.31 -6.94
CA TYR A 286 3.40 6.63 -7.01
C TYR A 286 3.26 5.24 -7.64
N ALA A 287 2.31 4.44 -7.17
CA ALA A 287 2.07 3.10 -7.70
C ALA A 287 1.71 3.14 -9.20
N ALA A 288 0.79 4.03 -9.59
CA ALA A 288 0.39 4.19 -10.98
C ALA A 288 1.53 4.70 -11.88
N ASP A 289 2.34 5.65 -11.40
CA ASP A 289 3.47 6.21 -12.14
C ASP A 289 4.58 5.16 -12.36
N ASN A 290 4.73 4.22 -11.43
CA ASN A 290 5.67 3.10 -11.50
C ASN A 290 5.07 1.84 -12.14
N GLY A 291 3.92 1.95 -12.81
CA GLY A 291 3.35 0.93 -13.66
C GLY A 291 2.44 -0.09 -12.97
N ALA A 292 2.06 0.12 -11.71
CA ALA A 292 1.06 -0.72 -11.08
C ALA A 292 -0.30 -0.55 -11.77
N VAL A 293 -0.95 -1.65 -12.09
CA VAL A 293 -2.28 -1.70 -12.73
C VAL A 293 -3.37 -2.17 -11.78
N ILE A 294 -2.97 -2.70 -10.63
CA ILE A 294 -3.87 -3.12 -9.56
C ILE A 294 -3.36 -2.52 -8.24
N LEU A 295 -4.26 -1.94 -7.46
CA LEU A 295 -3.97 -1.46 -6.11
C LEU A 295 -4.82 -2.25 -5.13
N GLN A 296 -4.15 -2.91 -4.18
CA GLN A 296 -4.78 -3.64 -3.10
C GLN A 296 -4.80 -2.75 -1.86
N CYS A 297 -5.99 -2.50 -1.30
CA CYS A 297 -6.25 -1.55 -0.24
C CYS A 297 -7.06 -2.18 0.89
N SER A 298 -6.44 -2.37 2.08
CA SER A 298 -7.09 -2.93 3.27
C SER A 298 -7.24 -1.89 4.38
N TRP A 299 -7.79 -0.74 4.03
CA TRP A 299 -7.96 0.40 4.93
C TRP A 299 -9.26 1.16 4.63
N GLY A 300 -9.58 2.14 5.48
CA GLY A 300 -10.78 2.95 5.35
C GLY A 300 -10.67 4.26 6.13
N TYR A 301 -11.78 4.95 6.23
CA TYR A 301 -11.88 6.25 6.86
C TYR A 301 -12.98 6.26 7.93
N ASN A 302 -12.74 7.03 9.00
CA ASN A 302 -13.74 7.30 10.02
C ASN A 302 -14.37 8.69 9.87
N SER A 303 -14.07 9.43 8.80
CA SER A 303 -14.58 10.77 8.57
C SER A 303 -15.44 10.83 7.30
N PRO A 304 -16.64 11.43 7.34
CA PRO A 304 -17.44 11.69 6.15
C PRO A 304 -16.72 12.54 5.10
N ASP A 305 -15.83 13.44 5.54
CA ASP A 305 -15.09 14.37 4.67
C ASP A 305 -13.99 13.68 3.86
N ALA A 306 -13.63 12.43 4.21
CA ALA A 306 -12.58 11.68 3.53
C ALA A 306 -12.99 11.20 2.14
N ASN A 307 -14.29 10.97 1.90
CA ASN A 307 -14.79 10.45 0.63
C ASN A 307 -14.69 11.46 -0.55
N GLU A 308 -14.55 12.75 -0.28
CA GLU A 308 -14.39 13.74 -1.33
C GLU A 308 -13.00 13.72 -2.00
N ALA A 309 -11.98 13.21 -1.30
CA ALA A 309 -10.61 13.14 -1.83
C ALA A 309 -10.42 12.04 -2.88
N LEU A 310 -11.27 11.02 -2.86
CA LEU A 310 -11.21 9.87 -3.78
C LEU A 310 -12.06 10.06 -5.04
N GLY A 311 -12.75 11.17 -5.16
CA GLY A 311 -13.63 11.48 -6.29
C GLY A 311 -12.92 12.02 -7.53
N TYR A 312 -11.65 11.67 -7.75
CA TYR A 312 -10.88 12.06 -8.94
C TYR A 312 -10.33 10.85 -9.68
#